data_d18b43d4805126b6ab4fc6dd164a57e8
#
_entry.id   d18b43d4805126b6ab4fc6dd164a57e8
#
_cell.length_a   1.000
_cell.length_b   1.000
_cell.length_c   1.000
_cell.angle_alpha   90.00
_cell.angle_beta   90.00
_cell.angle_gamma   90.00
#
_symmetry.space_group_name_H-M   'P 1'
#
loop_
_entity.id
_entity.type
_entity.pdbx_description
1 polymer ?
#
loop_
_entity_poly.entity_id
_entity_poly.type
_entity_poly.pdbx_seq_one_letter_code
_entity_poly.pdbx_strand_id
1 'polypeptide(L)'
;MLRKNRHILFLTVILVMTGIRLRAQDPIFSQFYTSPLTINPSLAGNGESDWRLVANRRNQVLVDGGGSLNTTSISLDGKLFRQKVVNTNYIAGGLQLLQDDGLGGAYKSNSIQAMLASHVSLDEDDRNGLSLGLGASYANTLINYSQLSFGQQLSASGFNRALPTNEPFLNNVQPYYSLAAGVTYTYTTESQSFDIGLASYRFMKTVRTALSDPTQIDPPRMNLHADYQTYLNEQTVFNTNAMVVFENGSNTYMGGVNFGRILDETESEQPPTVLNMGLWYRNNEAVIPYLGMMYKNLQIGLTYDVNVGSAN
;
A
#
# COMPACT_ATOMS: atom_id res chain seq x y z
N MET A 1 6.19 -53.32 15.38
CA MET A 1 6.91 -52.07 15.07
C MET A 1 6.44 -51.36 13.79
N LEU A 2 5.94 -52.03 12.79
CA LEU A 2 5.50 -51.48 11.50
C LEU A 2 4.22 -50.62 11.51
N ARG A 3 3.38 -50.74 12.50
CA ARG A 3 2.11 -49.96 12.57
C ARG A 3 2.28 -48.52 13.04
N LYS A 4 3.30 -48.24 13.87
CA LYS A 4 3.58 -46.92 14.42
C LYS A 4 4.18 -45.97 13.38
N ASN A 5 4.95 -46.51 12.44
CA ASN A 5 5.61 -45.70 11.36
C ASN A 5 4.61 -45.26 10.27
N ARG A 6 3.47 -45.96 10.12
CA ARG A 6 2.42 -45.61 9.15
C ARG A 6 1.68 -44.32 9.52
N HIS A 7 1.49 -44.04 10.78
CA HIS A 7 0.84 -42.83 11.28
C HIS A 7 1.83 -41.62 11.18
N ILE A 8 3.12 -41.85 11.41
CA ILE A 8 4.15 -40.80 11.25
C ILE A 8 4.28 -40.43 9.78
N LEU A 9 4.28 -41.41 8.87
CA LEU A 9 4.34 -41.18 7.42
C LEU A 9 3.08 -40.43 6.95
N PHE A 10 1.90 -40.78 7.47
CA PHE A 10 0.64 -40.10 7.13
C PHE A 10 0.58 -38.66 7.65
N LEU A 11 1.09 -38.41 8.88
CA LEU A 11 1.22 -37.07 9.43
C LEU A 11 2.25 -36.22 8.64
N THR A 12 3.35 -36.81 8.21
CA THR A 12 4.37 -36.13 7.41
C THR A 12 3.86 -35.77 6.03
N VAL A 13 3.06 -36.63 5.40
CA VAL A 13 2.42 -36.38 4.09
C VAL A 13 1.35 -35.29 4.22
N ILE A 14 0.58 -35.26 5.32
CA ILE A 14 -0.38 -34.17 5.58
C ILE A 14 0.35 -32.85 5.84
N LEU A 15 1.48 -32.86 6.55
CA LEU A 15 2.28 -31.67 6.83
C LEU A 15 2.96 -31.10 5.56
N VAL A 16 3.33 -31.97 4.63
CA VAL A 16 3.90 -31.56 3.32
C VAL A 16 2.82 -31.06 2.36
N MET A 17 1.57 -31.47 2.54
CA MET A 17 0.44 -31.00 1.71
C MET A 17 -0.12 -29.64 2.15
N THR A 18 0.27 -29.08 3.29
CA THR A 18 0.07 -27.65 3.60
C THR A 18 1.05 -26.81 2.80
N GLY A 19 0.98 -26.92 1.47
CA GLY A 19 1.80 -26.14 0.54
C GLY A 19 1.66 -24.67 0.89
N ILE A 20 2.78 -24.04 1.23
CA ILE A 20 2.92 -22.59 1.40
C ILE A 20 2.46 -21.98 0.10
N ARG A 21 1.25 -21.48 0.07
CA ARG A 21 0.76 -20.68 -1.07
C ARG A 21 1.42 -19.31 -0.93
N LEU A 22 2.57 -19.13 -1.55
CA LEU A 22 3.13 -17.79 -1.80
C LEU A 22 2.13 -17.03 -2.65
N ARG A 23 1.41 -16.10 -2.05
CA ARG A 23 0.47 -15.23 -2.74
C ARG A 23 1.18 -13.90 -2.95
N ALA A 24 1.36 -13.53 -4.21
CA ALA A 24 1.83 -12.19 -4.54
C ALA A 24 0.74 -11.20 -4.11
N GLN A 25 1.10 -10.23 -3.28
CA GLN A 25 0.25 -9.13 -2.85
C GLN A 25 0.84 -7.83 -3.39
N ASP A 26 -0.03 -6.85 -3.63
CA ASP A 26 0.44 -5.49 -3.92
C ASP A 26 1.22 -4.93 -2.73
N PRO A 27 2.24 -4.11 -2.97
CA PRO A 27 3.02 -3.52 -1.90
C PRO A 27 2.16 -2.61 -1.01
N ILE A 28 2.26 -2.81 0.30
CA ILE A 28 1.62 -1.97 1.31
C ILE A 28 2.72 -1.22 2.04
N PHE A 29 2.65 0.11 2.08
CA PHE A 29 3.57 0.92 2.87
C PHE A 29 3.30 0.74 4.36
N SER A 30 4.36 0.72 5.16
CA SER A 30 4.28 0.61 6.62
C SER A 30 3.54 1.81 7.23
N GLN A 31 3.65 2.97 6.58
CA GLN A 31 2.88 4.17 6.85
C GLN A 31 1.83 4.36 5.74
N PHE A 32 0.83 3.48 5.69
CA PHE A 32 -0.17 3.49 4.61
C PHE A 32 -0.90 4.83 4.49
N TYR A 33 -1.24 5.47 5.61
CA TYR A 33 -1.97 6.73 5.65
C TYR A 33 -1.19 7.92 5.03
N THR A 34 0.15 7.82 4.90
CA THR A 34 0.95 8.83 4.19
C THR A 34 0.94 8.64 2.67
N SER A 35 0.29 7.60 2.16
CA SER A 35 0.15 7.33 0.73
C SER A 35 -1.33 7.14 0.35
N PRO A 36 -2.18 8.16 0.50
CA PRO A 36 -3.62 8.02 0.42
C PRO A 36 -4.12 7.48 -0.91
N LEU A 37 -3.47 7.81 -2.03
CA LEU A 37 -3.87 7.32 -3.34
C LEU A 37 -3.62 5.82 -3.55
N THR A 38 -2.78 5.18 -2.70
CA THR A 38 -2.64 3.71 -2.68
C THR A 38 -3.75 3.01 -1.89
N ILE A 39 -4.48 3.78 -1.07
CA ILE A 39 -5.52 3.26 -0.19
C ILE A 39 -6.89 3.35 -0.85
N ASN A 40 -7.23 4.55 -1.36
CA ASN A 40 -8.56 4.84 -1.86
C ASN A 40 -8.52 6.01 -2.87
N PRO A 41 -9.03 5.86 -4.10
CA PRO A 41 -9.08 6.95 -5.06
C PRO A 41 -9.95 8.13 -4.61
N SER A 42 -10.92 7.93 -3.70
CA SER A 42 -11.73 9.01 -3.14
C SER A 42 -10.95 9.93 -2.19
N LEU A 43 -9.72 9.58 -1.81
CA LEU A 43 -8.84 10.42 -1.00
C LEU A 43 -8.01 11.40 -1.83
N ALA A 44 -8.16 11.43 -3.16
CA ALA A 44 -7.53 12.44 -4.00
C ALA A 44 -8.04 13.83 -3.62
N GLY A 45 -7.11 14.75 -3.29
CA GLY A 45 -7.43 16.10 -2.83
C GLY A 45 -8.11 16.17 -1.46
N ASN A 46 -8.23 15.05 -0.73
CA ASN A 46 -8.71 15.06 0.65
C ASN A 46 -7.60 15.60 1.56
N GLY A 47 -7.85 16.72 2.19
CA GLY A 47 -6.90 17.41 3.07
C GLY A 47 -7.09 18.93 3.04
N GLU A 48 -6.40 19.63 3.92
CA GLU A 48 -6.50 21.08 4.07
C GLU A 48 -5.86 21.83 2.89
N SER A 49 -4.72 21.34 2.40
CA SER A 49 -3.96 21.97 1.31
C SER A 49 -4.66 21.83 -0.04
N ASP A 50 -4.51 22.83 -0.91
CA ASP A 50 -5.01 22.77 -2.27
C ASP A 50 -4.26 21.73 -3.12
N TRP A 51 -2.97 21.52 -2.84
CA TRP A 51 -2.12 20.54 -3.51
C TRP A 51 -1.31 19.74 -2.50
N ARG A 52 -1.12 18.45 -2.78
CA ARG A 52 -0.31 17.55 -1.98
C ARG A 52 0.64 16.74 -2.87
N LEU A 53 1.93 16.83 -2.57
CA LEU A 53 2.98 15.99 -3.15
C LEU A 53 3.45 15.00 -2.10
N VAL A 54 3.44 13.71 -2.43
CA VAL A 54 3.90 12.66 -1.52
C VAL A 54 4.93 11.79 -2.22
N ALA A 55 6.02 11.47 -1.51
CA ALA A 55 7.01 10.51 -1.95
C ALA A 55 7.27 9.50 -0.81
N ASN A 56 7.09 8.22 -1.09
CA ASN A 56 7.33 7.13 -0.16
C ASN A 56 8.30 6.13 -0.77
N ARG A 57 9.22 5.63 0.06
CA ARG A 57 10.10 4.53 -0.30
C ARG A 57 10.12 3.48 0.80
N ARG A 58 9.91 2.23 0.42
CA ARG A 58 10.04 1.05 1.27
C ARG A 58 11.17 0.17 0.73
N ASN A 59 12.06 -0.26 1.61
CA ASN A 59 13.04 -1.30 1.33
C ASN A 59 12.73 -2.50 2.22
N GLN A 60 12.53 -3.66 1.61
CA GLN A 60 12.28 -4.92 2.30
C GLN A 60 13.40 -5.90 1.95
N VAL A 61 14.18 -6.29 2.94
CA VAL A 61 15.19 -7.33 2.79
C VAL A 61 14.51 -8.69 2.82
N LEU A 62 14.70 -9.49 1.76
CA LEU A 62 14.21 -10.85 1.71
C LEU A 62 15.18 -11.75 2.46
N VAL A 63 14.65 -12.63 3.33
CA VAL A 63 15.44 -13.59 4.11
C VAL A 63 16.09 -14.59 3.16
N ASP A 64 17.25 -15.17 3.57
CA ASP A 64 17.99 -16.23 2.86
C ASP A 64 18.64 -15.85 1.52
N GLY A 65 19.17 -14.66 1.42
CA GLY A 65 19.97 -14.26 0.24
C GLY A 65 19.14 -13.96 -1.01
N GLY A 66 17.80 -13.87 -0.87
CA GLY A 66 16.88 -13.55 -1.98
C GLY A 66 16.93 -12.10 -2.47
N GLY A 67 17.82 -11.28 -1.91
CA GLY A 67 17.97 -9.86 -2.28
C GLY A 67 17.03 -8.94 -1.51
N SER A 68 16.69 -7.81 -2.12
CA SER A 68 15.74 -6.84 -1.56
C SER A 68 14.62 -6.54 -2.54
N LEU A 69 13.46 -6.19 -2.01
CA LEU A 69 12.36 -5.60 -2.76
C LEU A 69 12.26 -4.13 -2.36
N ASN A 70 12.38 -3.25 -3.35
CA ASN A 70 12.26 -1.81 -3.17
C ASN A 70 10.97 -1.32 -3.81
N THR A 71 10.13 -0.68 -3.04
CA THR A 71 8.92 -0.02 -3.54
C THR A 71 9.08 1.48 -3.41
N THR A 72 8.87 2.22 -4.48
CA THR A 72 8.85 3.68 -4.51
C THR A 72 7.51 4.15 -5.04
N SER A 73 6.85 5.07 -4.34
CA SER A 73 5.64 5.75 -4.78
C SER A 73 5.85 7.24 -4.76
N ILE A 74 5.42 7.91 -5.84
CA ILE A 74 5.35 9.38 -5.91
C ILE A 74 3.94 9.72 -6.37
N SER A 75 3.26 10.59 -5.65
CA SER A 75 1.93 11.05 -6.02
C SER A 75 1.79 12.56 -5.88
N LEU A 76 1.01 13.13 -6.78
CA LEU A 76 0.58 14.52 -6.76
C LEU A 76 -0.94 14.54 -6.88
N ASP A 77 -1.61 15.17 -5.95
CA ASP A 77 -3.06 15.35 -6.00
C ASP A 77 -3.47 16.72 -5.51
N GLY A 78 -4.67 17.15 -5.92
CA GLY A 78 -5.14 18.47 -5.52
C GLY A 78 -6.57 18.77 -5.96
N LYS A 79 -7.08 19.89 -5.44
CA LYS A 79 -8.41 20.40 -5.70
C LYS A 79 -8.40 21.14 -7.05
N LEU A 80 -9.10 20.60 -8.06
CA LEU A 80 -9.11 21.15 -9.43
C LEU A 80 -10.20 22.23 -9.59
N PHE A 81 -11.41 21.94 -9.14
CA PHE A 81 -12.56 22.84 -9.26
C PHE A 81 -13.25 22.96 -7.91
N ARG A 82 -13.24 24.14 -7.33
CA ARG A 82 -13.85 24.46 -6.06
C ARG A 82 -15.01 25.41 -6.29
N GLN A 83 -16.20 25.01 -5.86
CA GLN A 83 -17.34 25.94 -5.82
C GLN A 83 -17.19 26.85 -4.60
N LYS A 84 -17.13 28.16 -4.84
CA LYS A 84 -16.91 29.16 -3.79
C LYS A 84 -18.18 29.61 -3.08
N VAL A 85 -19.37 29.06 -3.42
CA VAL A 85 -20.66 29.54 -2.94
C VAL A 85 -21.34 28.46 -2.11
N VAL A 86 -21.43 28.70 -0.82
CA VAL A 86 -22.27 28.07 0.21
C VAL A 86 -21.87 26.66 0.68
N ASN A 87 -21.36 25.76 -0.14
CA ASN A 87 -20.91 24.42 0.29
C ASN A 87 -19.53 24.14 -0.27
N THR A 88 -18.64 23.52 0.53
CA THR A 88 -17.26 23.19 0.14
C THR A 88 -17.19 21.99 -0.82
N ASN A 89 -18.11 21.95 -1.80
CA ASN A 89 -18.07 20.92 -2.83
C ASN A 89 -16.92 21.19 -3.81
N TYR A 90 -16.13 20.16 -4.11
CA TYR A 90 -15.05 20.29 -5.08
C TYR A 90 -14.79 18.98 -5.83
N ILE A 91 -14.15 19.13 -6.97
CA ILE A 91 -13.59 18.01 -7.73
C ILE A 91 -12.08 18.05 -7.56
N ALA A 92 -11.49 16.91 -7.28
CA ALA A 92 -10.07 16.73 -7.13
C ALA A 92 -9.52 15.74 -8.15
N GLY A 93 -8.24 15.88 -8.46
CA GLY A 93 -7.52 14.97 -9.32
C GLY A 93 -6.22 14.52 -8.68
N GLY A 94 -5.76 13.34 -9.04
CA GLY A 94 -4.49 12.79 -8.57
C GLY A 94 -3.78 11.97 -9.63
N LEU A 95 -2.46 12.02 -9.59
CA LEU A 95 -1.57 11.17 -10.36
C LEU A 95 -0.64 10.44 -9.40
N GLN A 96 -0.42 9.15 -9.63
CA GLN A 96 0.50 8.34 -8.85
C GLN A 96 1.39 7.53 -9.76
N LEU A 97 2.68 7.49 -9.43
CA LEU A 97 3.68 6.60 -9.98
C LEU A 97 4.08 5.61 -8.90
N LEU A 98 4.07 4.33 -9.21
CA LEU A 98 4.52 3.26 -8.33
C LEU A 98 5.55 2.42 -9.07
N GLN A 99 6.69 2.18 -8.45
CA GLN A 99 7.76 1.35 -8.97
C GLN A 99 8.17 0.33 -7.93
N ASP A 100 8.20 -0.94 -8.34
CA ASP A 100 8.80 -2.04 -7.60
C ASP A 100 10.04 -2.55 -8.32
N ASP A 101 11.11 -2.77 -7.57
CA ASP A 101 12.39 -3.30 -8.03
C ASP A 101 12.83 -4.42 -7.09
N GLY A 102 13.08 -5.59 -7.62
CA GLY A 102 13.43 -6.77 -6.82
C GLY A 102 14.36 -7.74 -7.55
N LEU A 103 14.69 -8.83 -6.88
CA LEU A 103 15.54 -9.90 -7.39
C LEU A 103 16.88 -9.39 -7.94
N GLY A 104 17.51 -8.43 -7.24
CA GLY A 104 18.77 -7.83 -7.67
C GLY A 104 18.67 -7.05 -8.98
N GLY A 105 17.50 -6.48 -9.29
CA GLY A 105 17.22 -5.72 -10.51
C GLY A 105 16.68 -6.56 -11.67
N ALA A 106 16.53 -7.87 -11.48
CA ALA A 106 15.93 -8.73 -12.51
C ALA A 106 14.42 -8.55 -12.66
N TYR A 107 13.74 -8.08 -11.60
CA TYR A 107 12.32 -7.77 -11.61
C TYR A 107 12.10 -6.26 -11.49
N LYS A 108 11.31 -5.69 -12.39
CA LYS A 108 10.88 -4.28 -12.33
C LYS A 108 9.41 -4.19 -12.71
N SER A 109 8.61 -3.60 -11.86
CA SER A 109 7.21 -3.28 -12.15
C SER A 109 6.98 -1.79 -12.01
N ASN A 110 6.39 -1.17 -13.02
CA ASN A 110 6.07 0.25 -13.03
C ASN A 110 4.59 0.41 -13.31
N SER A 111 3.93 1.26 -12.53
CA SER A 111 2.55 1.64 -12.78
C SER A 111 2.36 3.14 -12.68
N ILE A 112 1.48 3.65 -13.53
CA ILE A 112 0.96 5.00 -13.46
C ILE A 112 -0.53 4.92 -13.25
N GLN A 113 -1.05 5.72 -12.33
CA GLN A 113 -2.47 5.77 -12.01
C GLN A 113 -2.95 7.21 -12.02
N ALA A 114 -4.07 7.46 -12.69
CA ALA A 114 -4.80 8.74 -12.67
C ALA A 114 -6.11 8.55 -11.91
N MET A 115 -6.46 9.52 -11.07
CA MET A 115 -7.64 9.49 -10.21
C MET A 115 -8.42 10.79 -10.32
N LEU A 116 -9.75 10.66 -10.20
CA LEU A 116 -10.68 11.76 -10.04
C LEU A 116 -11.56 11.47 -8.84
N ALA A 117 -11.76 12.47 -7.99
CA ALA A 117 -12.64 12.40 -6.85
C ALA A 117 -13.60 13.58 -6.81
N SER A 118 -14.83 13.33 -6.35
CA SER A 118 -15.83 14.36 -6.07
C SER A 118 -16.08 14.35 -4.57
N HIS A 119 -15.94 15.51 -3.95
CA HIS A 119 -16.16 15.73 -2.53
C HIS A 119 -17.41 16.59 -2.37
N VAL A 120 -18.35 16.10 -1.57
CA VAL A 120 -19.65 16.73 -1.35
C VAL A 120 -19.87 16.89 0.14
N SER A 121 -20.18 18.11 0.58
CA SER A 121 -20.67 18.36 1.93
C SER A 121 -22.11 17.88 2.06
N LEU A 122 -22.42 17.19 3.14
CA LEU A 122 -23.75 16.66 3.44
C LEU A 122 -24.56 17.57 4.37
N ASP A 123 -23.93 18.57 4.97
CA ASP A 123 -24.56 19.53 5.89
C ASP A 123 -24.10 20.96 5.59
N GLU A 124 -24.81 21.91 6.16
CA GLU A 124 -24.54 23.35 5.98
C GLU A 124 -23.27 23.81 6.72
N ASP A 125 -22.87 23.09 7.77
CA ASP A 125 -21.70 23.40 8.59
C ASP A 125 -20.40 22.74 8.05
N ASP A 126 -20.47 22.07 6.89
CA ASP A 126 -19.35 21.33 6.27
C ASP A 126 -18.68 20.28 7.20
N ARG A 127 -19.40 19.77 8.19
CA ARG A 127 -18.86 18.80 9.16
C ARG A 127 -18.90 17.39 8.60
N ASN A 128 -19.91 17.07 7.80
CA ASN A 128 -20.12 15.75 7.23
C ASN A 128 -19.86 15.81 5.73
N GLY A 129 -18.93 14.99 5.25
CA GLY A 129 -18.54 14.91 3.86
C GLY A 129 -18.68 13.50 3.30
N LEU A 130 -18.99 13.42 2.02
CA LEU A 130 -18.94 12.18 1.25
C LEU A 130 -18.07 12.39 0.02
N SER A 131 -17.10 11.50 -0.16
CA SER A 131 -16.19 11.53 -1.28
C SER A 131 -16.34 10.27 -2.12
N LEU A 132 -16.47 10.45 -3.44
CA LEU A 132 -16.52 9.37 -4.43
C LEU A 132 -15.32 9.50 -5.35
N GLY A 133 -14.58 8.41 -5.55
CA GLY A 133 -13.37 8.40 -6.37
C GLY A 133 -13.37 7.30 -7.42
N LEU A 134 -12.83 7.63 -8.59
CA LEU A 134 -12.54 6.69 -9.67
C LEU A 134 -11.07 6.79 -10.06
N GLY A 135 -10.47 5.67 -10.41
CA GLY A 135 -9.09 5.59 -10.86
C GLY A 135 -8.92 4.69 -12.07
N ALA A 136 -7.97 5.04 -12.91
CA ALA A 136 -7.51 4.20 -14.01
C ALA A 136 -5.99 4.06 -13.94
N SER A 137 -5.47 2.85 -14.10
CA SER A 137 -4.04 2.58 -14.06
C SER A 137 -3.57 1.80 -15.28
N TYR A 138 -2.32 2.08 -15.65
CA TYR A 138 -1.53 1.30 -16.59
C TYR A 138 -0.31 0.73 -15.86
N ALA A 139 -0.06 -0.55 -16.01
CA ALA A 139 1.07 -1.23 -15.39
C ALA A 139 1.88 -2.03 -16.41
N ASN A 140 3.20 -2.02 -16.23
CA ASN A 140 4.15 -2.77 -17.04
C ASN A 140 5.18 -3.44 -16.13
N THR A 141 5.36 -4.75 -16.31
CA THR A 141 6.33 -5.55 -15.55
C THR A 141 7.37 -6.13 -16.49
N LEU A 142 8.63 -5.88 -16.17
CA LEU A 142 9.79 -6.38 -16.90
C LEU A 142 10.55 -7.39 -16.03
N ILE A 143 10.81 -8.56 -16.58
CA ILE A 143 11.63 -9.60 -15.94
C ILE A 143 12.84 -9.88 -16.81
N ASN A 144 14.03 -9.63 -16.28
CA ASN A 144 15.27 -9.99 -16.95
C ASN A 144 15.69 -11.41 -16.56
N TYR A 145 15.20 -12.37 -17.30
CA TYR A 145 15.45 -13.79 -17.06
C TYR A 145 16.92 -14.18 -17.14
N SER A 146 17.75 -13.44 -17.89
CA SER A 146 19.20 -13.73 -18.00
C SER A 146 19.96 -13.47 -16.69
N GLN A 147 19.39 -12.68 -15.77
CA GLN A 147 19.95 -12.43 -14.45
C GLN A 147 19.52 -13.46 -13.40
N LEU A 148 18.54 -14.30 -13.73
CA LEU A 148 18.04 -15.35 -12.85
C LEU A 148 18.80 -16.67 -13.06
N SER A 149 18.73 -17.54 -12.07
CA SER A 149 19.25 -18.91 -12.15
C SER A 149 18.10 -19.88 -11.87
N PHE A 150 17.96 -20.89 -12.70
CA PHE A 150 16.86 -21.85 -12.66
C PHE A 150 17.36 -23.21 -12.18
N GLY A 151 16.47 -24.03 -11.58
CA GLY A 151 16.82 -25.31 -11.01
C GLY A 151 17.56 -26.26 -11.97
N GLN A 152 17.20 -26.25 -13.27
CA GLN A 152 17.85 -27.06 -14.32
C GLN A 152 19.31 -26.61 -14.63
N GLN A 153 19.68 -25.42 -14.21
CA GLN A 153 21.03 -24.90 -14.38
C GLN A 153 21.96 -25.25 -13.20
N LEU A 154 21.46 -25.97 -12.18
CA LEU A 154 22.25 -26.44 -11.07
C LEU A 154 23.05 -27.68 -11.47
N SER A 155 24.37 -27.60 -11.39
CA SER A 155 25.30 -28.69 -11.62
C SER A 155 26.04 -29.05 -10.34
N ALA A 156 26.84 -30.14 -10.36
CA ALA A 156 27.66 -30.53 -9.21
C ALA A 156 28.70 -29.45 -8.79
N SER A 157 29.04 -28.52 -9.69
CA SER A 157 29.95 -27.40 -9.45
C SER A 157 29.22 -26.06 -9.14
N GLY A 158 27.89 -26.09 -8.97
CA GLY A 158 27.05 -24.91 -8.74
C GLY A 158 26.19 -24.54 -9.94
N PHE A 159 25.61 -23.33 -9.90
CA PHE A 159 24.78 -22.84 -11.00
C PHE A 159 25.61 -22.46 -12.23
N ASN A 160 25.24 -23.04 -13.38
CA ASN A 160 25.84 -22.73 -14.68
C ASN A 160 24.76 -22.13 -15.62
N ARG A 161 24.79 -20.81 -15.80
CA ARG A 161 23.83 -20.08 -16.66
C ARG A 161 23.96 -20.37 -18.16
N ALA A 162 25.02 -21.04 -18.59
CA ALA A 162 25.17 -21.49 -19.97
C ALA A 162 24.33 -22.74 -20.27
N LEU A 163 23.84 -23.44 -19.25
CA LEU A 163 22.93 -24.57 -19.43
C LEU A 163 21.53 -24.09 -19.79
N PRO A 164 20.76 -24.83 -20.59
CA PRO A 164 19.37 -24.54 -20.90
C PRO A 164 18.55 -24.42 -19.61
N THR A 165 17.66 -23.43 -19.53
CA THR A 165 16.76 -23.26 -18.41
C THR A 165 15.67 -24.31 -18.36
N ASN A 166 15.28 -24.84 -19.53
CA ASN A 166 14.12 -25.73 -19.76
C ASN A 166 12.81 -25.20 -19.21
N GLU A 167 12.76 -23.90 -18.92
CA GLU A 167 11.52 -23.24 -18.53
C GLU A 167 10.67 -22.97 -19.77
N PRO A 168 9.42 -23.43 -19.82
CA PRO A 168 8.60 -23.38 -21.03
C PRO A 168 8.19 -21.94 -21.42
N PHE A 169 8.30 -20.99 -20.50
CA PHE A 169 7.68 -19.66 -20.68
C PHE A 169 8.55 -18.54 -20.10
N LEU A 170 9.57 -18.13 -20.81
CA LEU A 170 10.38 -16.96 -20.46
C LEU A 170 9.93 -15.71 -21.25
N ASN A 171 8.62 -15.44 -21.25
CA ASN A 171 8.06 -14.30 -21.98
C ASN A 171 7.86 -13.10 -21.05
N ASN A 172 7.99 -11.90 -21.60
CA ASN A 172 7.68 -10.67 -20.89
C ASN A 172 6.19 -10.63 -20.51
N VAL A 173 5.92 -10.12 -19.31
CA VAL A 173 4.55 -9.83 -18.86
C VAL A 173 3.95 -8.74 -19.74
N GLN A 174 2.77 -8.99 -20.30
CA GLN A 174 2.08 -7.98 -21.11
C GLN A 174 1.63 -6.82 -20.20
N PRO A 175 1.77 -5.57 -20.69
CA PRO A 175 1.20 -4.43 -19.98
C PRO A 175 -0.32 -4.58 -19.85
N TYR A 176 -0.87 -4.07 -18.75
CA TYR A 176 -2.31 -4.15 -18.50
C TYR A 176 -2.88 -2.85 -17.95
N TYR A 177 -4.18 -2.69 -18.14
CA TYR A 177 -4.96 -1.59 -17.59
C TYR A 177 -5.87 -2.10 -16.49
N SER A 178 -6.10 -1.29 -15.47
CA SER A 178 -7.07 -1.61 -14.43
C SER A 178 -7.82 -0.37 -13.97
N LEU A 179 -8.99 -0.61 -13.37
CA LEU A 179 -9.84 0.44 -12.83
C LEU A 179 -9.96 0.28 -11.32
N ALA A 180 -10.12 1.42 -10.65
CA ALA A 180 -10.36 1.52 -9.23
C ALA A 180 -11.58 2.41 -8.95
N ALA A 181 -12.28 2.10 -7.87
CA ALA A 181 -13.36 2.93 -7.36
C ALA A 181 -13.31 2.96 -5.83
N GLY A 182 -13.80 4.04 -5.25
CA GLY A 182 -13.83 4.15 -3.81
C GLY A 182 -14.79 5.19 -3.29
N VAL A 183 -15.12 5.07 -2.03
CA VAL A 183 -15.97 5.96 -1.27
C VAL A 183 -15.35 6.21 0.09
N THR A 184 -15.43 7.46 0.57
CA THR A 184 -15.02 7.84 1.92
C THR A 184 -16.07 8.77 2.52
N TYR A 185 -16.44 8.50 3.75
CA TYR A 185 -17.20 9.42 4.60
C TYR A 185 -16.24 10.10 5.55
N THR A 186 -16.35 11.42 5.66
CA THR A 186 -15.52 12.27 6.52
C THR A 186 -16.41 13.02 7.51
N TYR A 187 -16.00 13.05 8.77
CA TYR A 187 -16.58 13.92 9.79
C TYR A 187 -15.47 14.80 10.38
N THR A 188 -15.65 16.12 10.32
CA THR A 188 -14.62 17.07 10.76
C THR A 188 -15.24 18.15 11.64
N THR A 189 -14.57 18.45 12.75
CA THR A 189 -14.85 19.58 13.63
C THR A 189 -13.54 20.34 13.90
N GLU A 190 -13.60 21.43 14.64
CA GLU A 190 -12.39 22.19 15.03
C GLU A 190 -11.37 21.35 15.82
N SER A 191 -11.82 20.36 16.60
CA SER A 191 -10.97 19.59 17.51
C SER A 191 -10.73 18.15 17.08
N GLN A 192 -11.47 17.62 16.12
CA GLN A 192 -11.38 16.22 15.72
C GLN A 192 -11.80 15.99 14.25
N SER A 193 -11.20 15.00 13.66
CA SER A 193 -11.60 14.48 12.34
C SER A 193 -11.67 12.95 12.36
N PHE A 194 -12.56 12.41 11.55
CA PHE A 194 -12.75 10.98 11.38
C PHE A 194 -13.06 10.69 9.91
N ASP A 195 -12.31 9.76 9.32
CA ASP A 195 -12.55 9.24 7.98
C ASP A 195 -12.80 7.74 8.03
N ILE A 196 -13.77 7.27 7.27
CA ILE A 196 -13.96 5.84 7.01
C ILE A 196 -14.25 5.63 5.52
N GLY A 197 -13.57 4.69 4.89
CA GLY A 197 -13.74 4.48 3.46
C GLY A 197 -13.51 3.05 3.00
N LEU A 198 -14.10 2.76 1.85
CA LEU A 198 -13.97 1.49 1.13
C LEU A 198 -13.51 1.78 -0.30
N ALA A 199 -12.55 0.99 -0.77
CA ALA A 199 -12.09 1.04 -2.15
C ALA A 199 -11.93 -0.34 -2.74
N SER A 200 -12.08 -0.43 -4.05
CA SER A 200 -11.75 -1.62 -4.83
C SER A 200 -10.84 -1.24 -5.99
N TYR A 201 -9.69 -1.87 -6.05
CA TYR A 201 -8.74 -1.81 -7.16
C TYR A 201 -8.91 -3.06 -8.02
N ARG A 202 -8.72 -2.93 -9.33
CA ARG A 202 -8.89 -4.05 -10.27
C ARG A 202 -10.29 -4.68 -10.20
N PHE A 203 -11.33 -3.87 -9.95
CA PHE A 203 -12.71 -4.40 -9.81
C PHE A 203 -13.25 -4.97 -11.13
N MET A 204 -12.67 -4.61 -12.27
CA MET A 204 -12.90 -5.28 -13.54
C MET A 204 -11.82 -6.36 -13.74
N LYS A 205 -12.20 -7.46 -14.39
CA LYS A 205 -11.27 -8.54 -14.69
C LYS A 205 -10.05 -8.01 -15.45
N THR A 206 -8.91 -8.02 -14.81
CA THR A 206 -7.64 -7.64 -15.41
C THR A 206 -6.90 -8.91 -15.77
N VAL A 207 -6.70 -9.14 -17.08
CA VAL A 207 -5.93 -10.27 -17.55
C VAL A 207 -4.46 -9.90 -17.53
N ARG A 208 -3.69 -10.51 -16.64
CA ARG A 208 -2.24 -10.36 -16.58
C ARG A 208 -1.61 -11.55 -17.30
N THR A 209 -1.35 -11.43 -18.58
CA THR A 209 -0.66 -12.46 -19.35
C THR A 209 0.83 -12.46 -19.01
N ALA A 210 1.18 -13.06 -17.89
CA ALA A 210 2.51 -13.62 -17.72
C ALA A 210 2.45 -15.03 -18.34
N LEU A 211 3.44 -15.43 -19.09
CA LEU A 211 3.57 -16.83 -19.55
C LEU A 211 2.56 -17.28 -20.62
N SER A 212 1.97 -16.37 -21.38
CA SER A 212 1.00 -16.73 -22.45
C SER A 212 -0.24 -17.50 -21.95
N ASP A 213 -0.54 -17.46 -20.65
CA ASP A 213 -1.75 -18.03 -20.10
C ASP A 213 -2.87 -16.98 -20.04
N PRO A 214 -3.86 -17.02 -20.94
CA PRO A 214 -4.97 -16.05 -20.94
C PRO A 214 -5.94 -16.22 -19.77
N THR A 215 -5.74 -17.25 -18.94
CA THR A 215 -6.60 -17.53 -17.79
C THR A 215 -6.10 -16.87 -16.49
N GLN A 216 -4.89 -16.31 -16.48
CA GLN A 216 -4.35 -15.65 -15.32
C GLN A 216 -5.01 -14.27 -15.13
N ILE A 217 -5.93 -14.20 -14.17
CA ILE A 217 -6.66 -12.99 -13.80
C ILE A 217 -6.06 -12.47 -12.51
N ASP A 218 -5.65 -11.19 -12.50
CA ASP A 218 -5.32 -10.50 -11.26
C ASP A 218 -6.61 -10.28 -10.45
N PRO A 219 -6.69 -10.81 -9.23
CA PRO A 219 -7.88 -10.65 -8.42
C PRO A 219 -8.09 -9.20 -8.00
N PRO A 220 -9.35 -8.79 -7.72
CA PRO A 220 -9.61 -7.48 -7.16
C PRO A 220 -8.97 -7.38 -5.76
N ARG A 221 -8.47 -6.20 -5.46
CA ARG A 221 -8.02 -5.82 -4.12
C ARG A 221 -9.04 -4.87 -3.51
N MET A 222 -9.52 -5.19 -2.31
CA MET A 222 -10.45 -4.35 -1.56
C MET A 222 -9.74 -3.81 -0.32
N ASN A 223 -9.86 -2.51 -0.09
CA ASN A 223 -9.34 -1.82 1.07
C ASN A 223 -10.49 -1.24 1.88
N LEU A 224 -10.53 -1.53 3.17
CA LEU A 224 -11.32 -0.81 4.16
C LEU A 224 -10.36 -0.04 5.03
N HIS A 225 -10.56 1.26 5.21
CA HIS A 225 -9.72 2.09 6.06
C HIS A 225 -10.54 2.97 6.99
N ALA A 226 -9.95 3.32 8.11
CA ALA A 226 -10.46 4.32 9.04
C ALA A 226 -9.29 5.13 9.60
N ASP A 227 -9.50 6.42 9.77
CA ASP A 227 -8.57 7.36 10.37
C ASP A 227 -9.31 8.24 11.38
N TYR A 228 -8.69 8.50 12.53
CA TYR A 228 -9.23 9.39 13.55
C TYR A 228 -8.12 10.24 14.12
N GLN A 229 -8.36 11.56 14.16
CA GLN A 229 -7.46 12.54 14.74
C GLN A 229 -8.22 13.38 15.76
N THR A 230 -7.56 13.71 16.86
CA THR A 230 -8.10 14.66 17.84
C THR A 230 -6.99 15.40 18.60
N TYR A 231 -7.28 16.62 19.03
CA TYR A 231 -6.42 17.35 19.95
C TYR A 231 -6.73 16.92 21.38
N LEU A 232 -5.75 16.35 22.08
CA LEU A 232 -5.87 16.02 23.51
C LEU A 232 -5.74 17.26 24.39
N ASN A 233 -4.96 18.21 23.94
CA ASN A 233 -4.78 19.55 24.51
C ASN A 233 -4.13 20.47 23.44
N GLU A 234 -3.89 21.72 23.77
CA GLU A 234 -3.32 22.73 22.85
C GLU A 234 -1.97 22.33 22.24
N GLN A 235 -1.24 21.42 22.86
CA GLN A 235 0.11 21.03 22.42
C GLN A 235 0.22 19.56 22.00
N THR A 236 -0.85 18.78 22.06
CA THR A 236 -0.79 17.34 21.77
C THR A 236 -1.91 16.90 20.88
N VAL A 237 -1.53 16.33 19.75
CA VAL A 237 -2.44 15.70 18.77
C VAL A 237 -2.34 14.18 18.91
N PHE A 238 -3.46 13.51 18.92
CA PHE A 238 -3.56 12.06 18.88
C PHE A 238 -4.14 11.63 17.53
N ASN A 239 -3.48 10.68 16.88
CA ASN A 239 -3.97 10.05 15.66
C ASN A 239 -4.01 8.54 15.84
N THR A 240 -5.06 7.92 15.32
CA THR A 240 -5.12 6.46 15.15
C THR A 240 -5.70 6.12 13.81
N ASN A 241 -5.14 5.11 13.17
CA ASN A 241 -5.63 4.66 11.87
C ASN A 241 -5.53 3.15 11.73
N ALA A 242 -6.44 2.61 10.93
CA ALA A 242 -6.54 1.20 10.66
C ALA A 242 -6.87 0.96 9.19
N MET A 243 -6.37 -0.15 8.65
CA MET A 243 -6.66 -0.60 7.30
C MET A 243 -6.78 -2.12 7.26
N VAL A 244 -7.74 -2.59 6.49
CA VAL A 244 -7.88 -4.01 6.15
C VAL A 244 -7.81 -4.14 4.63
N VAL A 245 -6.93 -5.00 4.15
CA VAL A 245 -6.78 -5.32 2.73
C VAL A 245 -7.20 -6.75 2.48
N PHE A 246 -8.12 -6.94 1.56
CA PHE A 246 -8.57 -8.25 1.06
C PHE A 246 -8.03 -8.41 -0.36
N GLU A 247 -7.12 -9.35 -0.55
CA GLU A 247 -6.51 -9.60 -1.85
C GLU A 247 -6.19 -11.08 -2.02
N ASN A 248 -6.63 -11.67 -3.12
CA ASN A 248 -6.31 -13.05 -3.49
C ASN A 248 -6.55 -14.09 -2.38
N GLY A 249 -7.62 -13.91 -1.58
CA GLY A 249 -7.95 -14.76 -0.43
C GLY A 249 -6.98 -14.65 0.75
N SER A 250 -6.14 -13.63 0.78
CA SER A 250 -5.34 -13.21 1.92
C SER A 250 -5.92 -11.93 2.52
N ASN A 251 -5.80 -11.79 3.83
CA ASN A 251 -6.28 -10.62 4.56
C ASN A 251 -5.11 -10.01 5.33
N THR A 252 -4.82 -8.74 5.07
CA THR A 252 -3.84 -7.98 5.84
C THR A 252 -4.56 -6.97 6.70
N TYR A 253 -4.32 -7.01 8.00
CA TYR A 253 -4.85 -6.07 8.98
C TYR A 253 -3.70 -5.20 9.47
N MET A 254 -3.90 -3.90 9.49
CA MET A 254 -2.89 -2.95 9.91
C MET A 254 -3.54 -1.84 10.69
N GLY A 255 -2.93 -1.42 11.78
CA GLY A 255 -3.43 -0.32 12.59
C GLY A 255 -2.41 0.15 13.59
N GLY A 256 -2.58 1.37 14.07
CA GLY A 256 -1.65 1.96 15.00
C GLY A 256 -2.09 3.31 15.54
N VAL A 257 -1.24 3.84 16.38
CA VAL A 257 -1.44 5.12 17.07
C VAL A 257 -0.23 6.01 16.91
N ASN A 258 -0.46 7.31 16.89
CA ASN A 258 0.56 8.33 16.82
C ASN A 258 0.23 9.48 17.76
N PHE A 259 1.24 10.00 18.42
CA PHE A 259 1.16 11.21 19.23
C PHE A 259 2.05 12.28 18.60
N GLY A 260 1.44 13.41 18.29
CA GLY A 260 2.12 14.62 17.81
C GLY A 260 2.28 15.63 18.92
N ARG A 261 3.51 16.12 19.15
CA ARG A 261 3.78 17.23 20.06
C ARG A 261 3.99 18.49 19.27
N ILE A 262 3.16 19.49 19.48
CA ILE A 262 3.29 20.83 18.92
C ILE A 262 4.41 21.53 19.69
N LEU A 263 5.44 22.01 18.96
CA LEU A 263 6.66 22.61 19.53
C LEU A 263 6.61 24.14 19.56
N ASP A 264 5.84 24.76 18.67
CA ASP A 264 5.76 26.20 18.52
C ASP A 264 4.44 26.73 19.06
N GLU A 265 4.43 27.88 19.69
CA GLU A 265 3.21 28.62 19.99
C GLU A 265 2.65 29.20 18.68
N THR A 266 1.37 28.93 18.40
CA THR A 266 0.73 29.26 17.12
C THR A 266 0.37 30.77 17.10
N GLU A 267 1.34 31.65 17.02
CA GLU A 267 1.11 33.08 16.75
C GLU A 267 1.19 33.46 15.26
N SER A 268 1.50 32.50 14.40
CA SER A 268 1.69 32.76 12.97
C SER A 268 0.61 32.09 12.10
N GLU A 269 0.28 32.68 10.96
CA GLU A 269 -0.58 32.10 9.92
C GLU A 269 -0.01 30.79 9.31
N GLN A 270 1.13 30.29 9.79
CA GLN A 270 1.79 29.09 9.31
C GLN A 270 1.44 27.88 10.19
N PRO A 271 1.32 26.69 9.58
CA PRO A 271 1.13 25.45 10.34
C PRO A 271 2.23 25.25 11.38
N PRO A 272 1.89 24.79 12.60
CA PRO A 272 2.85 24.58 13.68
C PRO A 272 3.86 23.48 13.34
N THR A 273 5.02 23.55 13.98
CA THR A 273 5.99 22.44 13.97
C THR A 273 5.49 21.34 14.90
N VAL A 274 5.35 20.11 14.37
CA VAL A 274 4.86 18.97 15.16
C VAL A 274 5.87 17.83 15.09
N LEU A 275 6.31 17.36 16.25
CA LEU A 275 7.08 16.13 16.37
C LEU A 275 6.13 14.95 16.61
N ASN A 276 6.21 13.93 15.76
CA ASN A 276 5.32 12.79 15.77
C ASN A 276 6.07 11.52 16.20
N MET A 277 5.47 10.74 17.09
CA MET A 277 5.94 9.42 17.48
C MET A 277 4.77 8.45 17.50
N GLY A 278 4.96 7.28 16.90
CA GLY A 278 3.87 6.32 16.78
C GLY A 278 4.33 4.87 16.71
N LEU A 279 3.36 3.98 16.80
CA LEU A 279 3.56 2.55 16.72
C LEU A 279 2.41 1.91 15.96
N TRP A 280 2.73 1.10 14.93
CA TRP A 280 1.77 0.33 14.15
C TRP A 280 2.05 -1.15 14.28
N TYR A 281 1.01 -1.92 14.04
CA TYR A 281 1.08 -3.38 13.96
C TYR A 281 0.48 -3.83 12.63
N ARG A 282 1.20 -4.70 11.93
CA ARG A 282 0.71 -5.44 10.77
C ARG A 282 0.62 -6.91 11.16
N ASN A 283 -0.59 -7.48 11.02
CA ASN A 283 -0.90 -8.82 11.53
C ASN A 283 0.10 -9.87 11.04
N ASN A 284 0.59 -10.67 11.98
CA ASN A 284 1.52 -11.79 11.76
C ASN A 284 2.81 -11.43 10.99
N GLU A 285 3.16 -10.15 10.90
CA GLU A 285 4.31 -9.69 10.11
C GLU A 285 5.22 -8.77 10.91
N ALA A 286 4.73 -7.60 11.36
CA ALA A 286 5.62 -6.62 11.95
C ALA A 286 4.97 -5.70 12.99
N VAL A 287 5.80 -5.27 13.94
CA VAL A 287 5.59 -4.06 14.76
C VAL A 287 6.42 -2.95 14.14
N ILE A 288 5.84 -1.76 13.96
CA ILE A 288 6.36 -0.69 13.13
C ILE A 288 6.46 0.60 13.94
N PRO A 289 7.57 0.89 14.62
CA PRO A 289 7.83 2.19 15.20
C PRO A 289 7.95 3.27 14.12
N TYR A 290 7.48 4.46 14.46
CA TYR A 290 7.48 5.66 13.61
C TYR A 290 8.04 6.85 14.35
N LEU A 291 8.84 7.63 13.65
CA LEU A 291 9.28 8.96 14.04
C LEU A 291 9.07 9.91 12.87
N GLY A 292 8.43 11.03 13.09
CA GLY A 292 8.19 12.02 12.06
C GLY A 292 8.20 13.45 12.58
N MET A 293 8.36 14.38 11.68
CA MET A 293 8.28 15.81 11.96
C MET A 293 7.51 16.49 10.84
N MET A 294 6.59 17.35 11.24
CA MET A 294 5.94 18.31 10.36
C MET A 294 6.55 19.67 10.65
N TYR A 295 7.08 20.33 9.62
CA TYR A 295 7.58 21.68 9.67
C TYR A 295 6.91 22.48 8.57
N LYS A 296 6.05 23.41 8.92
CA LYS A 296 5.22 24.15 7.97
C LYS A 296 4.43 23.16 7.09
N ASN A 297 4.62 23.22 5.79
CA ASN A 297 3.95 22.36 4.81
C ASN A 297 4.75 21.11 4.42
N LEU A 298 5.87 20.83 5.11
CA LEU A 298 6.72 19.67 4.87
C LEU A 298 6.58 18.67 6.01
N GLN A 299 6.18 17.44 5.67
CA GLN A 299 6.19 16.32 6.59
C GLN A 299 7.26 15.31 6.17
N ILE A 300 8.10 14.90 7.11
CA ILE A 300 9.10 13.84 6.92
C ILE A 300 8.86 12.78 7.99
N GLY A 301 8.91 11.51 7.61
CA GLY A 301 8.73 10.39 8.53
C GLY A 301 9.63 9.20 8.19
N LEU A 302 10.03 8.48 9.23
CA LEU A 302 10.84 7.27 9.14
C LEU A 302 10.15 6.14 9.90
N THR A 303 10.21 4.94 9.35
CA THR A 303 9.69 3.72 9.95
C THR A 303 10.67 2.58 9.83
N TYR A 304 10.55 1.64 10.73
CA TYR A 304 11.29 0.40 10.68
C TYR A 304 10.37 -0.78 11.02
N ASP A 305 10.27 -1.74 10.11
CA ASP A 305 9.45 -2.94 10.31
C ASP A 305 10.25 -3.97 11.16
N VAL A 306 9.88 -4.12 12.43
CA VAL A 306 10.42 -5.17 13.30
C VAL A 306 9.56 -6.41 13.09
N ASN A 307 10.12 -7.42 12.42
CA ASN A 307 9.41 -8.67 12.15
C ASN A 307 9.08 -9.40 13.45
N VAL A 308 7.83 -9.75 13.66
CA VAL A 308 7.32 -10.52 14.80
C VAL A 308 6.63 -11.81 14.37
N GLY A 309 6.46 -12.00 13.07
CA GLY A 309 5.99 -13.25 12.50
C GLY A 309 7.05 -14.33 12.61
N SER A 310 6.64 -15.56 12.91
CA SER A 310 7.52 -16.71 12.75
C SER A 310 7.83 -16.82 11.25
N ALA A 311 9.08 -16.52 10.87
CA ALA A 311 9.61 -16.94 9.59
C ALA A 311 9.66 -18.47 9.61
N ASN A 312 8.61 -19.12 9.09
CA ASN A 312 8.59 -20.53 8.78
C ASN A 312 8.80 -20.70 7.30
#